data_9e3061d70b6135107e57974f23a53abf
#
_entry.id   9e3061d70b6135107e57974f23a53abf
#
_cell.length_a   1.000
_cell.length_b   1.000
_cell.length_c   1.000
_cell.angle_alpha   90.00
_cell.angle_beta   90.00
_cell.angle_gamma   90.00
#
_symmetry.space_group_name_H-M   'P 1'
#
loop_
_entity.id
_entity.type
_entity.pdbx_description
1 polymer ?
#
loop_
_entity_poly.entity_id
_entity_poly.type
_entity_poly.pdbx_seq_one_letter_code
_entity_poly.pdbx_strand_id
1 'polypeptide(L)'
;MKGSPIIALTVTNPFDKYIFCEERADLLGTLNARVQRMVPRANVAYILGNCDTEIEKICQEVPKASPSNKVLSLCLVDPFDFGLKFETLRRLSSFFIDFVVLLAVSMDANRNYAGRNRCLAEAKEGSRRKLHFGGLRLGSL
;
A
#
# COMPACT_ATOMS: atom_id res chain seq x y z
N MET A 1 -6.23 8.82 17.38
CA MET A 1 -4.90 8.32 16.99
C MET A 1 -4.38 9.16 15.83
N LYS A 2 -3.09 9.56 15.83
CA LYS A 2 -2.48 10.30 14.72
C LYS A 2 -1.93 9.25 13.74
N GLY A 3 -2.37 9.25 12.49
CA GLY A 3 -1.77 8.42 11.43
C GLY A 3 -0.44 8.99 10.94
N SER A 4 0.33 8.19 10.20
CA SER A 4 1.67 8.54 9.68
C SER A 4 1.73 9.90 8.97
N PRO A 5 0.75 10.31 8.13
CA PRO A 5 0.77 11.62 7.49
C PRO A 5 0.72 12.78 8.48
N ILE A 6 -0.12 12.68 9.51
CA ILE A 6 -0.23 13.74 10.53
C ILE A 6 1.03 13.81 11.40
N ILE A 7 1.65 12.66 11.69
CA ILE A 7 2.93 12.62 12.40
C ILE A 7 4.00 13.35 11.58
N ALA A 8 4.14 13.04 10.30
CA ALA A 8 5.09 13.69 9.41
C ALA A 8 4.89 15.22 9.31
N LEU A 9 3.65 15.68 9.29
CA LEU A 9 3.29 17.10 9.23
C LEU A 9 3.51 17.86 10.54
N THR A 10 3.63 17.17 11.67
CA THR A 10 3.72 17.79 13.02
C THR A 10 5.09 17.59 13.68
N VAL A 11 6.12 17.21 12.91
CA VAL A 11 7.51 17.14 13.40
C VAL A 11 8.06 18.55 13.67
N THR A 12 9.07 18.64 14.52
CA THR A 12 9.70 19.92 14.92
C THR A 12 10.30 20.67 13.73
N ASN A 13 10.90 19.94 12.79
CA ASN A 13 11.45 20.48 11.55
C ASN A 13 10.66 19.91 10.38
N PRO A 14 9.57 20.56 9.95
CA PRO A 14 8.71 20.07 8.89
C PRO A 14 9.40 20.15 7.53
N PHE A 15 8.98 19.33 6.60
CA PHE A 15 9.39 19.42 5.21
C PHE A 15 8.71 20.61 4.51
N ASP A 16 9.36 21.16 3.48
CA ASP A 16 8.81 22.27 2.69
C ASP A 16 7.61 21.87 1.83
N LYS A 17 7.53 20.59 1.46
CA LYS A 17 6.44 20.03 0.66
C LYS A 17 6.15 18.59 1.06
N TYR A 18 4.86 18.23 1.00
CA TYR A 18 4.37 16.88 1.22
C TYR A 18 3.56 16.42 0.02
N ILE A 19 3.66 15.14 -0.31
CA ILE A 19 2.88 14.51 -1.37
C ILE A 19 2.24 13.26 -0.75
N PHE A 20 0.92 13.20 -0.73
CA PHE A 20 0.16 12.05 -0.22
C PHE A 20 -0.61 11.41 -1.37
N CYS A 21 -0.35 10.14 -1.62
CA CYS A 21 -1.09 9.31 -2.55
C CYS A 21 -1.91 8.29 -1.77
N GLU A 22 -3.21 8.26 -1.99
CA GLU A 22 -4.16 7.38 -1.30
C GLU A 22 -5.24 6.95 -2.28
N GLU A 23 -5.50 5.64 -2.32
CA GLU A 23 -6.48 5.05 -3.23
C GLU A 23 -7.92 5.31 -2.78
N ARG A 24 -8.14 5.43 -1.48
CA ARG A 24 -9.46 5.64 -0.89
C ARG A 24 -9.78 7.12 -0.75
N ALA A 25 -10.79 7.58 -1.50
CA ALA A 25 -11.22 8.98 -1.51
C ALA A 25 -11.69 9.48 -0.12
N ASP A 26 -12.35 8.62 0.67
CA ASP A 26 -12.81 8.95 2.01
C ASP A 26 -11.65 9.20 2.98
N LEU A 27 -10.57 8.42 2.88
CA LEU A 27 -9.37 8.59 3.69
C LEU A 27 -8.60 9.85 3.27
N LEU A 28 -8.44 10.07 1.97
CA LEU A 28 -7.77 11.26 1.45
C LEU A 28 -8.53 12.55 1.84
N GLY A 29 -9.85 12.54 1.74
CA GLY A 29 -10.70 13.66 2.18
C GLY A 29 -10.60 13.91 3.68
N THR A 30 -10.59 12.85 4.49
CA THR A 30 -10.40 12.94 5.94
C THR A 30 -9.02 13.51 6.29
N LEU A 31 -7.97 13.08 5.58
CA LEU A 31 -6.62 13.60 5.75
C LEU A 31 -6.58 15.10 5.42
N ASN A 32 -7.12 15.51 4.27
CA ASN A 32 -7.18 16.93 3.89
C ASN A 32 -7.89 17.79 4.94
N ALA A 33 -9.06 17.38 5.41
CA ALA A 33 -9.81 18.10 6.46
C ALA A 33 -8.99 18.24 7.77
N ARG A 34 -8.23 17.20 8.15
CA ARG A 34 -7.33 17.24 9.31
C ARG A 34 -6.16 18.19 9.11
N VAL A 35 -5.53 18.17 7.93
CA VAL A 35 -4.41 19.06 7.60
C VAL A 35 -4.87 20.52 7.67
N GLN A 36 -6.00 20.84 7.04
CA GLN A 36 -6.55 22.21 7.07
C GLN A 36 -6.81 22.71 8.49
N ARG A 37 -7.21 21.83 9.40
CA ARG A 37 -7.46 22.20 10.80
C ARG A 37 -6.18 22.31 11.65
N MET A 38 -5.19 21.43 11.42
CA MET A 38 -4.03 21.29 12.30
C MET A 38 -2.81 22.05 11.81
N VAL A 39 -2.59 22.08 10.51
CA VAL A 39 -1.40 22.66 9.85
C VAL A 39 -1.79 23.35 8.54
N PRO A 40 -2.66 24.36 8.59
CA PRO A 40 -3.28 24.97 7.39
C PRO A 40 -2.29 25.63 6.43
N ARG A 41 -1.05 25.86 6.87
CA ARG A 41 0.02 26.46 6.06
C ARG A 41 0.93 25.43 5.41
N ALA A 42 0.73 24.14 5.67
CA ALA A 42 1.54 23.09 5.05
C ALA A 42 1.30 23.05 3.54
N ASN A 43 2.38 22.96 2.77
CA ASN A 43 2.32 22.77 1.32
C ASN A 43 2.12 21.29 1.02
N VAL A 44 0.90 20.91 0.67
CA VAL A 44 0.50 19.50 0.50
C VAL A 44 -0.14 19.27 -0.87
N ALA A 45 0.40 18.34 -1.63
CA ALA A 45 -0.22 17.76 -2.81
C ALA A 45 -0.98 16.48 -2.44
N TYR A 46 -2.22 16.35 -2.87
CA TYR A 46 -3.07 15.18 -2.66
C TYR A 46 -3.32 14.48 -4.00
N ILE A 47 -2.99 13.21 -4.08
CA ILE A 47 -3.17 12.38 -5.27
C ILE A 47 -4.12 11.24 -4.91
N LEU A 48 -5.30 11.24 -5.53
CA LEU A 48 -6.26 10.15 -5.38
C LEU A 48 -5.97 9.07 -6.41
N GLY A 49 -5.76 7.86 -5.95
CA GLY A 49 -5.57 6.69 -6.78
C GLY A 49 -4.47 5.76 -6.27
N ASN A 50 -4.30 4.66 -6.99
CA ASN A 50 -3.24 3.70 -6.72
C ASN A 50 -1.88 4.29 -7.16
N CYS A 51 -0.86 4.20 -6.31
CA CYS A 51 0.45 4.80 -6.55
C CYS A 51 1.15 4.25 -7.82
N ASP A 52 0.87 3.01 -8.22
CA ASP A 52 1.41 2.44 -9.46
C ASP A 52 0.78 3.04 -10.70
N THR A 53 -0.50 3.41 -10.66
CA THR A 53 -1.20 4.05 -11.78
C THR A 53 -0.99 5.55 -11.82
N GLU A 54 -0.86 6.17 -10.66
CA GLU A 54 -0.70 7.63 -10.51
C GLU A 54 0.77 8.09 -10.47
N ILE A 55 1.71 7.18 -10.76
CA ILE A 55 3.16 7.44 -10.64
C ILE A 55 3.61 8.69 -11.41
N GLU A 56 3.05 8.97 -12.57
CA GLU A 56 3.43 10.15 -13.34
C GLU A 56 2.99 11.46 -12.66
N LYS A 57 1.80 11.48 -12.04
CA LYS A 57 1.34 12.62 -11.24
C LYS A 57 2.22 12.82 -10.02
N ILE A 58 2.60 11.72 -9.34
CA ILE A 58 3.53 11.78 -8.21
C ILE A 58 4.86 12.39 -8.66
N CYS A 59 5.43 11.91 -9.77
CA CYS A 59 6.69 12.43 -10.32
C CYS A 59 6.63 13.91 -10.69
N GLN A 60 5.47 14.40 -11.16
CA GLN A 60 5.28 15.84 -11.47
C GLN A 60 5.31 16.70 -10.21
N GLU A 61 4.85 16.18 -9.08
CA GLU A 61 4.84 16.88 -7.80
C GLU A 61 6.19 16.85 -7.07
N VAL A 62 7.08 15.88 -7.37
CA VAL A 62 8.40 15.79 -6.75
C VAL A 62 9.27 16.99 -7.18
N PRO A 63 9.81 17.77 -6.22
CA PRO A 63 10.68 18.89 -6.56
C PRO A 63 11.94 18.39 -7.27
N LYS A 64 12.33 19.09 -8.31
CA LYS A 64 13.55 18.77 -9.07
C LYS A 64 14.76 19.43 -8.46
N ALA A 65 15.77 18.62 -8.14
CA ALA A 65 17.06 19.12 -7.72
C ALA A 65 17.83 19.74 -8.89
N SER A 66 18.58 20.79 -8.64
CA SER A 66 19.49 21.45 -9.58
C SER A 66 20.75 21.95 -8.86
N PRO A 67 21.79 22.36 -9.56
CA PRO A 67 22.99 22.93 -8.91
C PRO A 67 22.69 24.12 -7.99
N SER A 68 21.67 24.91 -8.32
CA SER A 68 21.22 26.07 -7.55
C SER A 68 20.10 25.75 -6.53
N ASN A 69 19.44 24.60 -6.66
CA ASN A 69 18.34 24.18 -5.79
C ASN A 69 18.58 22.75 -5.30
N LYS A 70 19.19 22.64 -4.13
CA LYS A 70 19.44 21.33 -3.50
C LYS A 70 18.16 20.85 -2.83
N VAL A 71 17.65 19.72 -3.26
CA VAL A 71 16.45 19.07 -2.71
C VAL A 71 16.85 17.76 -2.06
N LEU A 72 16.38 17.56 -0.85
CA LEU A 72 16.44 16.29 -0.14
C LEU A 72 15.01 15.74 -0.07
N SER A 73 14.77 14.56 -0.60
CA SER A 73 13.45 13.94 -0.64
C SER A 73 13.45 12.62 0.08
N LEU A 74 12.37 12.35 0.82
CA LEU A 74 12.14 11.11 1.54
C LEU A 74 10.80 10.53 1.12
N CYS A 75 10.78 9.27 0.69
CA CYS A 75 9.57 8.52 0.37
C CYS A 75 9.32 7.46 1.45
N LEU A 76 8.21 7.62 2.19
CA LEU A 76 7.72 6.59 3.10
C LEU A 76 6.75 5.69 2.33
N VAL A 77 7.10 4.42 2.19
CA VAL A 77 6.28 3.40 1.55
C VAL A 77 5.70 2.50 2.64
N ASP A 78 4.40 2.64 2.87
CA ASP A 78 3.64 1.87 3.87
C ASP A 78 2.51 1.13 3.14
N PRO A 79 2.82 0.08 2.35
CA PRO A 79 1.83 -0.61 1.57
C PRO A 79 0.96 -1.49 2.47
N PHE A 80 -0.33 -1.54 2.16
CA PHE A 80 -1.26 -2.43 2.86
C PHE A 80 -0.97 -3.92 2.56
N ASP A 81 -0.37 -4.19 1.40
CA ASP A 81 0.09 -5.51 0.94
C ASP A 81 1.40 -5.38 0.14
N PHE A 82 1.92 -6.51 -0.36
CA PHE A 82 3.11 -6.52 -1.23
C PHE A 82 2.83 -6.08 -2.67
N GLY A 83 1.69 -5.43 -2.94
CA GLY A 83 1.23 -5.10 -4.29
C GLY A 83 2.00 -3.97 -4.98
N LEU A 84 2.85 -3.21 -4.27
CA LEU A 84 3.65 -2.14 -4.88
C LEU A 84 4.63 -2.69 -5.91
N LYS A 85 4.55 -2.19 -7.12
CA LYS A 85 5.44 -2.61 -8.21
C LYS A 85 6.84 -2.05 -8.03
N PHE A 86 7.85 -2.88 -8.25
CA PHE A 86 9.24 -2.42 -8.24
C PHE A 86 9.50 -1.29 -9.25
N GLU A 87 8.78 -1.29 -10.38
CA GLU A 87 8.87 -0.25 -11.40
C GLU A 87 8.51 1.15 -10.85
N THR A 88 7.52 1.22 -9.95
CA THR A 88 7.14 2.47 -9.27
C THR A 88 8.30 3.03 -8.43
N LEU A 89 8.96 2.16 -7.65
CA LEU A 89 10.16 2.56 -6.90
C LEU A 89 11.30 2.97 -7.82
N ARG A 90 11.53 2.21 -8.90
CA ARG A 90 12.54 2.53 -9.90
C ARG A 90 12.28 3.88 -10.56
N ARG A 91 11.02 4.20 -10.86
CA ARG A 91 10.65 5.49 -11.43
C ARG A 91 10.91 6.65 -10.47
N LEU A 92 10.57 6.49 -9.19
CA LEU A 92 10.83 7.49 -8.16
C LEU A 92 12.32 7.67 -7.85
N SER A 93 13.12 6.60 -7.92
CA SER A 93 14.55 6.67 -7.62
C SER A 93 15.34 7.58 -8.56
N SER A 94 14.79 7.90 -9.76
CA SER A 94 15.41 8.86 -10.68
C SER A 94 15.43 10.31 -10.15
N PHE A 95 14.71 10.61 -9.06
CA PHE A 95 14.66 11.93 -8.42
C PHE A 95 15.59 12.04 -7.19
N PHE A 96 16.48 11.09 -6.96
CA PHE A 96 17.38 11.07 -5.78
C PHE A 96 16.60 11.08 -4.46
N ILE A 97 15.64 10.19 -4.35
CA ILE A 97 14.75 10.03 -3.20
C ILE A 97 15.31 8.94 -2.28
N ASP A 98 15.43 9.21 -1.00
CA ASP A 98 15.64 8.19 0.03
C ASP A 98 14.32 7.46 0.33
N PHE A 99 14.39 6.14 0.48
CA PHE A 99 13.21 5.31 0.72
C PHE A 99 13.22 4.72 2.12
N VAL A 100 12.09 4.82 2.81
CA VAL A 100 11.76 4.03 4.00
C VAL A 100 10.59 3.13 3.64
N VAL A 101 10.82 1.83 3.58
CA VAL A 101 9.80 0.84 3.21
C VAL A 101 9.42 0.02 4.44
N LEU A 102 8.15 0.09 4.82
CA LEU A 102 7.59 -0.73 5.89
C LEU A 102 7.10 -2.05 5.31
N LEU A 103 7.74 -3.14 5.71
CA LEU A 103 7.37 -4.49 5.28
C LEU A 103 6.56 -5.19 6.38
N ALA A 104 5.25 -5.31 6.18
CA ALA A 104 4.34 -5.99 7.10
C ALA A 104 4.39 -7.53 6.93
N VAL A 105 5.59 -8.11 6.95
CA VAL A 105 5.86 -9.52 6.61
C VAL A 105 5.02 -10.50 7.41
N SER A 106 4.78 -10.23 8.70
CA SER A 106 4.00 -11.13 9.57
C SER A 106 2.51 -11.11 9.26
N MET A 107 1.96 -9.98 8.84
CA MET A 107 0.54 -9.85 8.52
C MET A 107 0.21 -10.56 7.19
N ASP A 108 1.06 -10.42 6.19
CA ASP A 108 0.87 -11.08 4.89
C ASP A 108 1.14 -12.58 4.95
N ALA A 109 2.15 -13.01 5.72
CA ALA A 109 2.38 -14.42 5.98
C ALA A 109 1.12 -15.07 6.59
N ASN A 110 0.52 -14.47 7.63
CA ASN A 110 -0.67 -15.01 8.27
C ASN A 110 -1.89 -15.05 7.33
N ARG A 111 -2.11 -14.04 6.50
CA ARG A 111 -3.19 -14.04 5.49
C ARG A 111 -3.01 -15.12 4.45
N ASN A 112 -1.80 -15.28 3.93
CA ASN A 112 -1.48 -16.26 2.89
C ASN A 112 -1.52 -17.69 3.44
N TYR A 113 -1.05 -17.93 4.67
CA TYR A 113 -1.16 -19.23 5.34
C TYR A 113 -2.61 -19.60 5.66
N ALA A 114 -3.42 -18.68 6.12
CA ALA A 114 -4.84 -18.92 6.40
C ALA A 114 -5.64 -19.22 5.12
N GLY A 115 -5.37 -18.49 4.03
CA GLY A 115 -5.98 -18.72 2.72
C GLY A 115 -5.58 -20.08 2.12
N ARG A 116 -4.29 -20.44 2.18
CA ARG A 116 -3.78 -21.73 1.67
C ARG A 116 -4.34 -22.91 2.46
N ASN A 117 -4.44 -22.82 3.77
CA ASN A 117 -5.02 -23.87 4.62
C ASN A 117 -6.51 -24.05 4.35
N ARG A 118 -7.26 -22.98 4.04
CA ARG A 118 -8.68 -23.06 3.66
C ARG A 118 -8.84 -23.78 2.31
N CYS A 119 -8.06 -23.42 1.30
CA CYS A 119 -8.09 -24.10 0.01
C CYS A 119 -7.68 -25.59 0.11
N LEU A 120 -6.69 -25.92 0.96
CA LEU A 120 -6.29 -27.31 1.19
C LEU A 120 -7.35 -28.11 1.96
N ALA A 121 -8.08 -27.48 2.89
CA ALA A 121 -9.18 -28.13 3.60
C ALA A 121 -10.36 -28.41 2.66
N GLU A 122 -10.74 -27.44 1.82
CA GLU A 122 -11.82 -27.60 0.81
C GLU A 122 -11.46 -28.66 -0.23
N ALA A 123 -10.21 -28.74 -0.69
CA ALA A 123 -9.74 -29.78 -1.61
C ALA A 123 -9.80 -31.18 -1.00
N LYS A 124 -9.44 -31.33 0.30
CA LYS A 124 -9.56 -32.59 1.02
C LYS A 124 -11.00 -33.03 1.24
N GLU A 125 -11.90 -32.09 1.49
CA GLU A 125 -13.34 -32.36 1.69
C GLU A 125 -14.03 -32.72 0.38
N GLY A 126 -13.69 -32.04 -0.72
CA GLY A 126 -14.13 -32.37 -2.07
C GLY A 126 -13.65 -33.76 -2.52
N SER A 127 -12.43 -34.17 -2.15
CA SER A 127 -11.90 -35.51 -2.43
C SER A 127 -12.58 -36.62 -1.62
N ARG A 128 -12.95 -36.34 -0.35
CA ARG A 128 -13.71 -37.30 0.48
C ARG A 128 -15.14 -37.50 -0.03
N ARG A 129 -15.79 -36.48 -0.56
CA ARG A 129 -17.15 -36.61 -1.16
C ARG A 129 -17.15 -37.45 -2.45
N LYS A 130 -16.07 -37.43 -3.24
CA LYS A 130 -15.96 -38.26 -4.45
C LYS A 130 -15.74 -39.75 -4.17
N LEU A 131 -15.24 -40.12 -3.01
CA LEU A 131 -15.01 -41.52 -2.61
C LEU A 131 -16.25 -42.21 -2.03
N HIS A 132 -17.36 -41.50 -1.81
CA HIS A 132 -18.59 -42.07 -1.23
C HIS A 132 -19.68 -42.38 -2.26
N PHE A 133 -19.46 -42.21 -3.56
CA PHE A 133 -20.38 -42.56 -4.63
C PHE A 133 -19.78 -43.69 -5.51
N GLY A 134 -19.83 -44.91 -5.02
CA GLY A 134 -19.39 -46.07 -5.78
C GLY A 134 -19.63 -47.42 -5.10
N GLY A 135 -20.75 -47.55 -4.38
CA GLY A 135 -21.23 -48.82 -3.87
C GLY A 135 -22.25 -49.43 -4.83
N LEU A 136 -21.81 -50.11 -5.87
CA LEU A 136 -22.63 -51.01 -6.69
C LEU A 136 -23.00 -52.23 -5.83
N ARG A 137 -24.30 -52.37 -5.49
CA ARG A 137 -24.87 -53.61 -5.02
C ARG A 137 -24.95 -54.56 -6.22
N LEU A 138 -24.18 -55.60 -6.21
CA LEU A 138 -24.45 -56.79 -7.02
C LEU A 138 -25.58 -57.58 -6.33
N GLY A 139 -26.71 -57.65 -7.01
CA GLY A 139 -27.83 -58.49 -6.61
C GLY A 139 -27.46 -59.95 -6.79
N SER A 140 -27.80 -60.76 -5.82
CA SER A 140 -27.79 -62.20 -5.84
C SER A 140 -29.01 -62.76 -6.61
N LEU A 141 -28.76 -63.67 -7.54
CA LEU A 141 -29.68 -64.73 -7.93
C LEU A 141 -29.50 -65.93 -7.02
#